data_bf1b5e46e4bf06c82d98f5c16c52a2e9
#
_entry.id   bf1b5e46e4bf06c82d98f5c16c52a2e9
#
_cell.length_a   1.000
_cell.length_b   1.000
_cell.length_c   1.000
_cell.angle_alpha   90.00
_cell.angle_beta   90.00
_cell.angle_gamma   90.00
#
_symmetry.space_group_name_H-M   'P 1'
#
loop_
_entity.id
_entity.type
_entity.pdbx_description
1 polymer ?
#
loop_
_entity_poly.entity_id
_entity_poly.type
_entity_poly.pdbx_seq_one_letter_code
_entity_poly.pdbx_strand_id
1 'polypeptide(L)'
;ERSIIPVSGTFMLLLGLGLVLGAAPALIASAIRANPAHPDGVLIVAGLGAVVAGLIVLAGIFSVDTGEARVMTLFGRHIGTVREPGLRWANPLYGKRRISLRVRNFETAKIKVNDIEGNPIEIASVVVWKVTDTAHATFQVDNYVNFVQVQAESAVRNLATHFPYDTHE
;
A
#
# COMPACT_ATOMS: atom_id res chain seq x y z
N GLU A 1 -8.29 -11.28 -4.93
CA GLU A 1 -7.80 -10.25 -4.01
C GLU A 1 -8.80 -10.00 -2.88
N ARG A 2 -8.37 -10.04 -1.60
CA ARG A 2 -9.24 -9.70 -0.46
C ARG A 2 -9.16 -8.19 -0.21
N SER A 3 -10.27 -7.48 -0.42
CA SER A 3 -10.40 -6.10 0.04
C SER A 3 -10.74 -6.08 1.54
N ILE A 4 -10.01 -5.27 2.30
CA ILE A 4 -10.32 -5.03 3.71
C ILE A 4 -10.90 -3.62 3.83
N ILE A 5 -11.99 -3.49 4.56
CA ILE A 5 -12.53 -2.20 4.95
C ILE A 5 -11.87 -1.82 6.27
N PRO A 6 -10.92 -0.89 6.28
CA PRO A 6 -10.23 -0.49 7.50
C PRO A 6 -11.14 0.40 8.35
N VAL A 7 -10.87 0.42 9.65
CA VAL A 7 -11.54 1.34 10.58
C VAL A 7 -11.14 2.78 10.24
N SER A 8 -12.07 3.73 10.48
CA SER A 8 -11.79 5.16 10.29
C SER A 8 -10.60 5.61 11.14
N GLY A 9 -9.56 6.12 10.48
CA GLY A 9 -8.35 6.60 11.15
C GLY A 9 -8.59 7.86 11.98
N THR A 10 -9.55 8.71 11.60
CA THR A 10 -9.91 9.92 12.36
C THR A 10 -10.51 9.58 13.70
N PHE A 11 -11.41 8.58 13.75
CA PHE A 11 -11.97 8.10 15.03
C PHE A 11 -10.87 7.53 15.94
N MET A 12 -9.99 6.69 15.39
CA MET A 12 -8.89 6.10 16.15
C MET A 12 -7.85 7.14 16.59
N LEU A 13 -7.65 8.20 15.81
CA LEU A 13 -6.77 9.31 16.19
C LEU A 13 -7.34 10.04 17.40
N LEU A 14 -8.62 10.40 17.39
CA LEU A 14 -9.27 11.06 18.53
C LEU A 14 -9.27 10.17 19.77
N LEU A 15 -9.51 8.87 19.61
CA LEU A 15 -9.48 7.91 20.70
C LEU A 15 -8.07 7.78 21.29
N GLY A 16 -7.03 7.64 20.46
CA GLY A 16 -5.66 7.57 20.91
C GLY A 16 -5.18 8.83 21.63
N LEU A 17 -5.50 10.00 21.08
CA LEU A 17 -5.21 11.29 21.74
C LEU A 17 -6.00 11.44 23.07
N GLY A 18 -7.27 11.05 23.08
CA GLY A 18 -8.10 11.07 24.29
C GLY A 18 -7.54 10.19 25.41
N LEU A 19 -6.99 9.03 25.08
CA LEU A 19 -6.33 8.16 26.04
C LEU A 19 -5.03 8.77 26.58
N VAL A 20 -4.17 9.28 25.69
CA VAL A 20 -2.85 9.81 26.08
C VAL A 20 -2.94 11.16 26.78
N LEU A 21 -3.72 12.09 26.24
CA LEU A 21 -3.78 13.48 26.75
C LEU A 21 -4.92 13.71 27.75
N GLY A 22 -5.96 12.89 27.73
CA GLY A 22 -7.13 13.02 28.59
C GLY A 22 -7.14 12.01 29.75
N ALA A 23 -7.38 10.74 29.44
CA ALA A 23 -7.62 9.71 30.42
C ALA A 23 -6.38 9.44 31.33
N ALA A 24 -5.20 9.31 30.70
CA ALA A 24 -3.97 8.98 31.42
C ALA A 24 -3.57 10.06 32.44
N PRO A 25 -3.42 11.35 32.07
CA PRO A 25 -3.07 12.38 33.04
C PRO A 25 -4.18 12.60 34.09
N ALA A 26 -5.47 12.43 33.73
CA ALA A 26 -6.57 12.52 34.65
C ALA A 26 -6.49 11.43 35.74
N LEU A 27 -6.19 10.18 35.35
CA LEU A 27 -6.02 9.07 36.30
C LEU A 27 -4.82 9.29 37.20
N ILE A 28 -3.67 9.71 36.66
CA ILE A 28 -2.46 9.98 37.45
C ILE A 28 -2.70 11.17 38.41
N ALA A 29 -3.31 12.24 37.93
CA ALA A 29 -3.62 13.40 38.75
C ALA A 29 -4.62 13.06 39.87
N SER A 30 -5.61 12.20 39.62
CA SER A 30 -6.56 11.76 40.63
C SER A 30 -5.87 10.92 41.74
N ALA A 31 -4.95 10.05 41.35
CA ALA A 31 -4.15 9.25 42.27
C ALA A 31 -3.34 10.12 43.27
N ILE A 32 -2.70 11.17 42.73
CA ILE A 32 -1.89 12.10 43.53
C ILE A 32 -2.76 12.99 44.42
N ARG A 33 -3.91 13.48 43.91
CA ARG A 33 -4.81 14.35 44.65
C ARG A 33 -5.52 13.65 45.82
N ALA A 34 -5.85 12.36 45.63
CA ALA A 34 -6.55 11.59 46.66
C ALA A 34 -5.69 11.41 47.94
N ASN A 35 -4.42 11.13 47.80
CA ASN A 35 -3.47 11.05 48.92
C ASN A 35 -2.05 11.42 48.43
N PRO A 36 -1.62 12.68 48.61
CA PRO A 36 -0.30 13.13 48.17
C PRO A 36 0.88 12.40 48.81
N ALA A 37 0.72 11.91 50.06
CA ALA A 37 1.77 11.20 50.77
C ALA A 37 1.92 9.72 50.32
N HIS A 38 0.80 9.11 49.95
CA HIS A 38 0.75 7.71 49.50
C HIS A 38 -0.19 7.61 48.27
N PRO A 39 0.29 7.99 47.09
CA PRO A 39 -0.53 7.95 45.86
C PRO A 39 -1.05 6.52 45.59
N ASP A 40 -2.30 6.44 45.08
CA ASP A 40 -2.89 5.16 44.75
C ASP A 40 -2.16 4.51 43.54
N GLY A 41 -1.39 3.46 43.85
CA GLY A 41 -0.58 2.75 42.86
C GLY A 41 -1.42 2.13 41.76
N VAL A 42 -2.66 1.72 42.02
CA VAL A 42 -3.56 1.13 41.00
C VAL A 42 -3.93 2.19 39.96
N LEU A 43 -4.26 3.40 40.38
CA LEU A 43 -4.60 4.48 39.45
C LEU A 43 -3.39 4.94 38.60
N ILE A 44 -2.18 4.94 39.20
CA ILE A 44 -0.95 5.24 38.47
C ILE A 44 -0.69 4.19 37.42
N VAL A 45 -0.78 2.90 37.73
CA VAL A 45 -0.60 1.79 36.78
C VAL A 45 -1.67 1.84 35.69
N ALA A 46 -2.92 2.12 36.03
CA ALA A 46 -4.00 2.31 35.07
C ALA A 46 -3.74 3.47 34.10
N GLY A 47 -3.23 4.60 34.62
CA GLY A 47 -2.84 5.76 33.80
C GLY A 47 -1.71 5.43 32.83
N LEU A 48 -0.66 4.74 33.30
CA LEU A 48 0.43 4.27 32.46
C LEU A 48 -0.06 3.26 31.37
N GLY A 49 -0.97 2.36 31.77
CA GLY A 49 -1.63 1.44 30.83
C GLY A 49 -2.42 2.18 29.74
N ALA A 50 -3.11 3.26 30.10
CA ALA A 50 -3.83 4.11 29.16
C ALA A 50 -2.88 4.82 28.17
N VAL A 51 -1.70 5.26 28.61
CA VAL A 51 -0.66 5.81 27.72
C VAL A 51 -0.22 4.76 26.70
N VAL A 52 0.15 3.57 27.17
CA VAL A 52 0.62 2.47 26.30
C VAL A 52 -0.45 2.08 25.29
N ALA A 53 -1.70 1.92 25.74
CA ALA A 53 -2.83 1.61 24.86
C ALA A 53 -3.05 2.71 23.81
N GLY A 54 -3.01 3.98 24.22
CA GLY A 54 -3.13 5.12 23.32
C GLY A 54 -2.02 5.17 22.27
N LEU A 55 -0.76 4.91 22.67
CA LEU A 55 0.37 4.85 21.74
C LEU A 55 0.23 3.72 20.72
N ILE A 56 -0.25 2.53 21.14
CA ILE A 56 -0.52 1.40 20.25
C ILE A 56 -1.61 1.79 19.22
N VAL A 57 -2.67 2.46 19.66
CA VAL A 57 -3.73 2.94 18.77
C VAL A 57 -3.18 3.95 17.78
N LEU A 58 -2.39 4.92 18.21
CA LEU A 58 -1.78 5.93 17.32
C LEU A 58 -0.80 5.31 16.31
N ALA A 59 -0.03 4.30 16.72
CA ALA A 59 0.92 3.60 15.84
C ALA A 59 0.23 2.83 14.70
N GLY A 60 -1.05 2.48 14.82
CA GLY A 60 -1.84 1.81 13.78
C GLY A 60 -2.35 2.74 12.68
N ILE A 61 -2.22 4.06 12.81
CA ILE A 61 -2.75 5.04 11.86
C ILE A 61 -1.85 5.11 10.62
N PHE A 62 -2.47 5.19 9.45
CA PHE A 62 -1.79 5.39 8.18
C PHE A 62 -2.69 6.13 7.19
N SER A 63 -2.09 6.75 6.17
CA SER A 63 -2.80 7.42 5.08
C SER A 63 -2.79 6.56 3.82
N VAL A 64 -3.88 6.62 3.06
CA VAL A 64 -4.01 6.09 1.71
C VAL A 64 -4.31 7.26 0.78
N ASP A 65 -3.43 7.50 -0.17
CA ASP A 65 -3.58 8.58 -1.13
C ASP A 65 -4.49 8.16 -2.29
N THR A 66 -5.16 9.12 -2.93
CA THR A 66 -5.99 8.86 -4.11
C THR A 66 -5.14 8.28 -5.25
N GLY A 67 -5.60 7.17 -5.82
CA GLY A 67 -4.86 6.46 -6.87
C GLY A 67 -3.75 5.54 -6.34
N GLU A 68 -3.76 5.23 -5.05
CA GLU A 68 -2.87 4.27 -4.41
C GLU A 68 -3.63 3.20 -3.64
N ALA A 69 -2.97 2.09 -3.41
CA ALA A 69 -3.44 1.03 -2.52
C ALA A 69 -2.37 0.67 -1.49
N ARG A 70 -2.82 0.24 -0.32
CA ARG A 70 -1.94 -0.31 0.73
C ARG A 70 -2.17 -1.80 0.84
N VAL A 71 -1.17 -2.57 0.47
CA VAL A 71 -1.15 -4.03 0.65
C VAL A 71 -0.68 -4.32 2.07
N MET A 72 -1.53 -5.03 2.82
CA MET A 72 -1.29 -5.39 4.21
C MET A 72 -0.71 -6.79 4.30
N THR A 73 0.39 -6.91 5.06
CA THR A 73 1.03 -8.19 5.33
C THR A 73 1.20 -8.39 6.82
N LEU A 74 1.09 -9.62 7.28
CA LEU A 74 1.40 -10.03 8.65
C LEU A 74 2.32 -11.25 8.59
N PHE A 75 3.55 -11.10 9.09
CA PHE A 75 4.57 -12.15 9.08
C PHE A 75 4.71 -12.83 7.70
N GLY A 76 4.76 -12.00 6.62
CA GLY A 76 4.90 -12.47 5.24
C GLY A 76 3.60 -12.99 4.57
N ARG A 77 2.49 -13.13 5.32
CA ARG A 77 1.20 -13.53 4.74
C ARG A 77 0.41 -12.31 4.28
N HIS A 78 -0.17 -12.40 3.09
CA HIS A 78 -1.11 -11.40 2.60
C HIS A 78 -2.41 -11.44 3.40
N ILE A 79 -2.77 -10.34 4.03
CA ILE A 79 -4.01 -10.19 4.80
C ILE A 79 -5.10 -9.58 3.93
N GLY A 80 -4.75 -8.58 3.14
CA GLY A 80 -5.66 -7.92 2.21
C GLY A 80 -5.12 -6.57 1.73
N THR A 81 -5.92 -5.89 0.92
CA THR A 81 -5.56 -4.60 0.33
C THR A 81 -6.60 -3.54 0.67
N VAL A 82 -6.12 -2.37 1.07
CA VAL A 82 -6.92 -1.16 1.31
C VAL A 82 -6.77 -0.23 0.12
N ARG A 83 -7.88 0.11 -0.54
CA ARG A 83 -7.93 1.01 -1.70
C ARG A 83 -8.65 2.33 -1.41
N GLU A 84 -9.38 2.39 -0.30
CA GLU A 84 -10.14 3.58 0.05
C GLU A 84 -9.19 4.68 0.53
N PRO A 85 -9.22 5.87 -0.09
CA PRO A 85 -8.37 6.98 0.28
C PRO A 85 -8.75 7.56 1.65
N GLY A 86 -7.81 8.28 2.25
CA GLY A 86 -7.96 8.97 3.51
C GLY A 86 -7.18 8.37 4.66
N LEU A 87 -7.45 8.88 5.86
CA LEU A 87 -6.82 8.41 7.09
C LEU A 87 -7.50 7.13 7.56
N ARG A 88 -6.72 6.06 7.71
CA ARG A 88 -7.20 4.72 8.05
C ARG A 88 -6.43 4.16 9.23
N TRP A 89 -7.01 3.16 9.87
CA TRP A 89 -6.38 2.46 10.97
C TRP A 89 -6.33 0.95 10.71
N ALA A 90 -5.18 0.37 10.99
CA ALA A 90 -4.98 -1.07 10.99
C ALA A 90 -4.01 -1.45 12.10
N ASN A 91 -3.99 -2.72 12.47
CA ASN A 91 -3.06 -3.22 13.49
C ASN A 91 -1.62 -2.73 13.19
N PRO A 92 -0.93 -2.13 14.18
CA PRO A 92 0.44 -1.64 13.99
C PRO A 92 1.45 -2.72 13.57
N LEU A 93 1.17 -4.00 13.87
CA LEU A 93 2.00 -5.13 13.46
C LEU A 93 1.90 -5.47 11.96
N TYR A 94 0.95 -4.88 11.24
CA TYR A 94 0.85 -5.11 9.79
C TYR A 94 1.92 -4.35 9.03
N GLY A 95 2.70 -5.07 8.23
CA GLY A 95 3.50 -4.48 7.17
C GLY A 95 2.58 -3.82 6.14
N LYS A 96 2.92 -2.59 5.70
CA LYS A 96 2.10 -1.78 4.78
C LYS A 96 2.94 -1.44 3.55
N ARG A 97 2.66 -2.06 2.40
CA ARG A 97 3.30 -1.74 1.12
C ARG A 97 2.41 -0.85 0.27
N ARG A 98 2.99 0.22 -0.28
CA ARG A 98 2.33 1.16 -1.19
C ARG A 98 2.43 0.65 -2.62
N ILE A 99 1.29 0.60 -3.33
CA ILE A 99 1.21 0.29 -4.76
C ILE A 99 0.41 1.40 -5.44
N SER A 100 0.97 1.95 -6.52
CA SER A 100 0.27 2.93 -7.35
C SER A 100 -0.71 2.23 -8.28
N LEU A 101 -1.96 2.71 -8.29
CA LEU A 101 -3.02 2.27 -9.21
C LEU A 101 -3.18 3.21 -10.40
N ARG A 102 -2.35 4.27 -10.47
CA ARG A 102 -2.41 5.25 -11.55
C ARG A 102 -2.00 4.61 -12.87
N VAL A 103 -2.61 5.09 -13.95
CA VAL A 103 -2.21 4.73 -15.30
C VAL A 103 -0.78 5.22 -15.55
N ARG A 104 0.03 4.37 -16.14
CA ARG A 104 1.41 4.66 -16.54
C ARG A 104 1.56 4.36 -18.03
N ASN A 105 2.50 5.04 -18.67
CA ASN A 105 2.90 4.77 -20.03
C ASN A 105 4.43 4.70 -20.12
N PHE A 106 4.90 3.97 -21.10
CA PHE A 106 6.29 4.00 -21.54
C PHE A 106 6.34 3.71 -23.03
N GLU A 107 7.38 4.17 -23.67
CA GLU A 107 7.70 3.86 -25.05
C GLU A 107 8.76 2.76 -25.08
N THR A 108 8.54 1.72 -25.90
CA THR A 108 9.54 0.67 -26.12
C THR A 108 10.69 1.22 -26.93
N ALA A 109 11.89 0.69 -26.72
CA ALA A 109 13.00 0.97 -27.62
C ALA A 109 12.64 0.57 -29.06
N LYS A 110 13.19 1.29 -30.06
CA LYS A 110 13.10 0.86 -31.47
C LYS A 110 13.81 -0.46 -31.63
N ILE A 111 13.08 -1.46 -32.05
CA ILE A 111 13.64 -2.79 -32.34
C ILE A 111 13.64 -3.05 -33.84
N LYS A 112 14.73 -3.61 -34.34
CA LYS A 112 14.84 -4.10 -35.74
C LYS A 112 14.45 -5.56 -35.72
N VAL A 113 13.44 -5.91 -36.49
CA VAL A 113 12.94 -7.27 -36.64
C VAL A 113 12.61 -7.52 -38.13
N ASN A 114 12.61 -8.78 -38.51
CA ASN A 114 12.07 -9.17 -39.82
C ASN A 114 10.62 -9.57 -39.64
N ASP A 115 9.77 -9.15 -40.58
CA ASP A 115 8.39 -9.60 -40.64
C ASP A 115 8.31 -11.07 -41.10
N ILE A 116 7.08 -11.59 -41.26
CA ILE A 116 6.87 -12.97 -41.73
C ILE A 116 7.41 -13.22 -43.17
N GLU A 117 7.53 -12.16 -43.97
CA GLU A 117 8.06 -12.23 -45.35
C GLU A 117 9.58 -12.03 -45.41
N GLY A 118 10.21 -11.75 -44.27
CA GLY A 118 11.66 -11.53 -44.17
C GLY A 118 12.10 -10.08 -44.40
N ASN A 119 11.17 -9.13 -44.48
CA ASN A 119 11.50 -7.72 -44.68
C ASN A 119 11.98 -7.11 -43.34
N PRO A 120 13.11 -6.38 -43.31
CA PRO A 120 13.57 -5.72 -42.11
C PRO A 120 12.72 -4.49 -41.80
N ILE A 121 12.08 -4.48 -40.62
CA ILE A 121 11.27 -3.36 -40.14
C ILE A 121 11.81 -2.82 -38.79
N GLU A 122 11.63 -1.54 -38.59
CA GLU A 122 11.87 -0.89 -37.27
C GLU A 122 10.52 -0.58 -36.63
N ILE A 123 10.31 -1.11 -35.42
CA ILE A 123 9.06 -0.93 -34.69
C ILE A 123 9.31 -0.40 -33.29
N ALA A 124 8.49 0.55 -32.86
CA ALA A 124 8.37 1.01 -31.49
C ALA A 124 6.89 1.09 -31.12
N SER A 125 6.58 0.96 -29.84
CA SER A 125 5.21 0.98 -29.34
C SER A 125 5.11 1.81 -28.05
N VAL A 126 4.00 2.52 -27.89
CA VAL A 126 3.63 3.16 -26.65
C VAL A 126 2.69 2.24 -25.89
N VAL A 127 3.12 1.80 -24.71
CA VAL A 127 2.36 0.88 -23.85
C VAL A 127 1.74 1.65 -22.70
N VAL A 128 0.41 1.60 -22.59
CA VAL A 128 -0.36 2.21 -21.51
C VAL A 128 -0.89 1.10 -20.61
N TRP A 129 -0.60 1.17 -19.33
CA TRP A 129 -0.94 0.11 -18.39
C TRP A 129 -1.25 0.64 -16.97
N LYS A 130 -1.91 -0.18 -16.16
CA LYS A 130 -2.17 0.08 -14.75
C LYS A 130 -2.19 -1.22 -13.94
N VAL A 131 -1.92 -1.14 -12.63
CA VAL A 131 -2.05 -2.28 -11.73
C VAL A 131 -3.53 -2.50 -11.38
N THR A 132 -4.04 -3.70 -11.68
CA THR A 132 -5.40 -4.12 -11.29
C THR A 132 -5.38 -5.04 -10.08
N ASP A 133 -4.43 -5.97 -10.01
CA ASP A 133 -4.22 -6.87 -8.89
C ASP A 133 -2.94 -6.50 -8.14
N THR A 134 -3.13 -5.90 -6.95
CA THR A 134 -2.02 -5.42 -6.12
C THR A 134 -1.30 -6.55 -5.39
N ALA A 135 -1.98 -7.69 -5.13
CA ALA A 135 -1.37 -8.84 -4.49
C ALA A 135 -0.35 -9.49 -5.44
N HIS A 136 -0.73 -9.73 -6.70
CA HIS A 136 0.18 -10.23 -7.73
C HIS A 136 1.37 -9.30 -7.94
N ALA A 137 1.13 -7.99 -8.06
CA ALA A 137 2.20 -7.00 -8.24
C ALA A 137 3.17 -6.92 -7.06
N THR A 138 2.73 -7.30 -5.84
CA THR A 138 3.56 -7.21 -4.64
C THR A 138 4.36 -8.49 -4.34
N PHE A 139 3.79 -9.67 -4.64
CA PHE A 139 4.33 -10.94 -4.16
C PHE A 139 4.89 -11.85 -5.25
N GLN A 140 4.47 -11.66 -6.50
CA GLN A 140 4.91 -12.53 -7.61
C GLN A 140 6.02 -11.92 -8.44
N VAL A 141 6.25 -10.61 -8.33
CA VAL A 141 7.24 -9.89 -9.14
C VAL A 141 8.00 -8.90 -8.27
N ASP A 142 9.34 -8.97 -8.26
CA ASP A 142 10.16 -8.03 -7.50
C ASP A 142 10.02 -6.59 -8.00
N ASN A 143 10.05 -6.42 -9.32
CA ASN A 143 9.87 -5.13 -9.99
C ASN A 143 8.85 -5.25 -11.12
N TYR A 144 7.58 -5.03 -10.76
CA TYR A 144 6.47 -5.13 -11.72
C TYR A 144 6.55 -4.10 -12.86
N VAL A 145 7.21 -2.96 -12.66
CA VAL A 145 7.40 -1.95 -13.73
C VAL A 145 8.33 -2.50 -14.80
N ASN A 146 9.49 -2.99 -14.39
CA ASN A 146 10.46 -3.60 -15.31
C ASN A 146 9.89 -4.87 -15.97
N PHE A 147 9.14 -5.67 -15.23
CA PHE A 147 8.49 -6.87 -15.76
C PHE A 147 7.54 -6.53 -16.91
N VAL A 148 6.65 -5.53 -16.73
CA VAL A 148 5.72 -5.10 -17.79
C VAL A 148 6.47 -4.59 -19.01
N GLN A 149 7.57 -3.85 -18.81
CA GLN A 149 8.38 -3.33 -19.90
C GLN A 149 9.00 -4.46 -20.74
N VAL A 150 9.65 -5.43 -20.10
CA VAL A 150 10.28 -6.57 -20.78
C VAL A 150 9.24 -7.44 -21.52
N GLN A 151 8.09 -7.68 -20.88
CA GLN A 151 7.00 -8.45 -21.50
C GLN A 151 6.39 -7.71 -22.69
N ALA A 152 6.22 -6.40 -22.62
CA ALA A 152 5.71 -5.60 -23.71
C ALA A 152 6.67 -5.59 -24.92
N GLU A 153 7.97 -5.41 -24.69
CA GLU A 153 8.99 -5.49 -25.75
C GLU A 153 9.00 -6.86 -26.43
N SER A 154 8.90 -7.93 -25.64
CA SER A 154 8.82 -9.30 -26.14
C SER A 154 7.54 -9.53 -26.97
N ALA A 155 6.40 -9.00 -26.52
CA ALA A 155 5.13 -9.10 -27.23
C ALA A 155 5.15 -8.34 -28.56
N VAL A 156 5.72 -7.13 -28.58
CA VAL A 156 5.86 -6.33 -29.81
C VAL A 156 6.74 -7.05 -30.82
N ARG A 157 7.86 -7.64 -30.38
CA ARG A 157 8.75 -8.44 -31.26
C ARG A 157 8.01 -9.64 -31.81
N ASN A 158 7.30 -10.38 -30.98
CA ASN A 158 6.54 -11.57 -31.40
C ASN A 158 5.44 -11.19 -32.39
N LEU A 159 4.72 -10.09 -32.15
CA LEU A 159 3.71 -9.59 -33.07
C LEU A 159 4.32 -9.29 -34.47
N ALA A 160 5.43 -8.55 -34.47
CA ALA A 160 6.09 -8.13 -35.70
C ALA A 160 6.58 -9.30 -36.56
N THR A 161 7.02 -10.41 -35.93
CA THR A 161 7.48 -11.60 -36.65
C THR A 161 6.36 -12.48 -37.20
N HIS A 162 5.12 -12.34 -36.70
CA HIS A 162 4.00 -13.19 -37.09
C HIS A 162 3.05 -12.54 -38.10
N PHE A 163 3.17 -11.25 -38.32
CA PHE A 163 2.31 -10.50 -39.22
C PHE A 163 3.14 -9.80 -40.31
N PRO A 164 2.65 -9.76 -41.59
CA PRO A 164 3.29 -8.96 -42.61
C PRO A 164 3.13 -7.47 -42.28
N TYR A 165 4.15 -6.68 -42.64
CA TYR A 165 4.10 -5.21 -42.46
C TYR A 165 3.14 -4.58 -43.49
N ASP A 166 3.11 -5.12 -44.72
CA ASP A 166 2.26 -4.64 -45.80
C ASP A 166 1.53 -5.82 -46.42
N THR A 167 0.20 -5.74 -46.54
CA THR A 167 -0.62 -6.67 -47.33
C THR A 167 -0.82 -6.05 -48.69
N HIS A 168 -0.06 -6.52 -49.65
CA HIS A 168 -0.35 -6.21 -51.04
C HIS A 168 -1.68 -6.89 -51.44
N GLU A 169 -2.80 -6.14 -51.37
CA GLU A 169 -4.01 -6.47 -52.08
C GLU A 169 -3.86 -6.15 -53.57
#